data_3c6dac0da5aa0c9221219c4eda23807a
#
_entry.id   3c6dac0da5aa0c9221219c4eda23807a
#
_cell.length_a   1.000
_cell.length_b   1.000
_cell.length_c   1.000
_cell.angle_alpha   90.00
_cell.angle_beta   90.00
_cell.angle_gamma   90.00
#
_symmetry.space_group_name_H-M   'P 1'
#
loop_
_entity.id
_entity.type
_entity.pdbx_description
1 polymer ?
#
loop_
_entity_poly.entity_id
_entity_poly.type
_entity_poly.pdbx_seq_one_letter_code
_entity_poly.pdbx_strand_id
1 'polypeptide(L)'
;MATMHGLYYQATSTMDATHVNHVERPGTLPIAFSLFHYTNMEDASFMLITGETPVWNDGWQQRVQVSVNDHGKHRTVEEMMAQRIGDYDEFCTYQRTVFDRTEAWLAQIDPEELERVVIPRPFPDQVASTYSARVAGPGGITVLDAAECWMYQHGLRHMGEIELARSFVGLGGMTS
;
A
#
# COMPACT_ATOMS: atom_id res chain seq x y z
N MET A 1 7.28 -10.20 -3.79
CA MET A 1 7.31 -8.88 -3.09
C MET A 1 8.52 -8.07 -3.53
N ALA A 2 9.75 -8.47 -3.33
CA ALA A 2 10.95 -7.67 -3.60
C ALA A 2 10.99 -6.98 -4.99
N THR A 3 10.62 -7.68 -6.06
CA THR A 3 10.54 -7.08 -7.41
C THR A 3 9.52 -5.95 -7.48
N MET A 4 8.36 -6.12 -6.86
CA MET A 4 7.33 -5.07 -6.81
C MET A 4 7.79 -3.87 -5.96
N HIS A 5 8.36 -4.11 -4.78
CA HIS A 5 8.95 -3.03 -3.96
C HIS A 5 10.07 -2.30 -4.71
N GLY A 6 10.87 -3.03 -5.50
CA GLY A 6 11.87 -2.43 -6.39
C GLY A 6 11.30 -1.42 -7.37
N LEU A 7 10.09 -1.66 -7.92
CA LEU A 7 9.38 -0.68 -8.78
C LEU A 7 8.99 0.57 -7.97
N TYR A 8 8.53 0.42 -6.73
CA TYR A 8 8.23 1.57 -5.87
C TYR A 8 9.48 2.38 -5.56
N TYR A 9 10.60 1.72 -5.23
CA TYR A 9 11.87 2.42 -5.00
C TYR A 9 12.36 3.14 -6.26
N GLN A 10 12.24 2.53 -7.43
CA GLN A 10 12.56 3.18 -8.70
C GLN A 10 11.65 4.39 -8.95
N ALA A 11 10.35 4.26 -8.73
CA ALA A 11 9.40 5.36 -8.89
C ALA A 11 9.73 6.52 -7.97
N THR A 12 9.90 6.25 -6.67
CA THR A 12 10.12 7.30 -5.66
C THR A 12 11.49 7.97 -5.80
N SER A 13 12.53 7.26 -6.26
CA SER A 13 13.87 7.84 -6.45
C SER A 13 13.94 8.92 -7.53
N THR A 14 12.95 9.00 -8.41
CA THR A 14 12.90 9.95 -9.55
C THR A 14 11.82 11.02 -9.38
N MET A 15 11.15 11.05 -8.22
CA MET A 15 10.11 12.02 -7.87
C MET A 15 10.55 12.89 -6.69
N ASP A 16 9.83 13.97 -6.47
CA ASP A 16 9.93 14.86 -5.31
C ASP A 16 8.52 15.25 -4.81
N ALA A 17 8.46 16.07 -3.78
CA ALA A 17 7.20 16.55 -3.20
C ALA A 17 6.31 17.29 -4.22
N THR A 18 6.89 17.97 -5.20
CA THR A 18 6.13 18.68 -6.24
C THR A 18 5.44 17.68 -7.17
N HIS A 19 6.15 16.65 -7.61
CA HIS A 19 5.60 15.60 -8.47
C HIS A 19 4.48 14.83 -7.79
N VAL A 20 4.71 14.36 -6.56
CA VAL A 20 3.75 13.48 -5.87
C VAL A 20 2.49 14.21 -5.42
N ASN A 21 2.59 15.51 -5.13
CA ASN A 21 1.48 16.34 -4.66
C ASN A 21 0.70 17.03 -5.81
N HIS A 22 1.11 16.84 -7.05
CA HIS A 22 0.41 17.39 -8.21
C HIS A 22 -0.98 16.78 -8.37
N VAL A 23 -1.95 17.62 -8.69
CA VAL A 23 -3.32 17.21 -9.08
C VAL A 23 -3.57 17.73 -10.48
N GLU A 24 -3.63 16.83 -11.45
CA GLU A 24 -3.78 17.18 -12.86
C GLU A 24 -5.11 17.89 -13.16
N ARG A 25 -6.18 17.39 -12.57
CA ARG A 25 -7.55 17.95 -12.74
C ARG A 25 -8.47 17.47 -11.64
N PRO A 26 -9.62 18.13 -11.42
CA PRO A 26 -10.64 17.67 -10.50
C PRO A 26 -11.06 16.22 -10.82
N GLY A 27 -11.12 15.38 -9.80
CA GLY A 27 -11.47 13.95 -9.92
C GLY A 27 -10.28 13.01 -10.17
N THR A 28 -9.04 13.53 -10.33
CA THR A 28 -7.83 12.69 -10.35
C THR A 28 -7.14 12.69 -9.00
N LEU A 29 -6.69 11.52 -8.57
CA LEU A 29 -5.94 11.38 -7.32
C LEU A 29 -4.48 11.77 -7.53
N PRO A 30 -3.85 12.48 -6.58
CA PRO A 30 -2.41 12.74 -6.63
C PRO A 30 -1.62 11.44 -6.41
N ILE A 31 -0.41 11.37 -6.93
CA ILE A 31 0.51 10.24 -6.68
C ILE A 31 0.71 10.02 -5.17
N ALA A 32 0.73 11.10 -4.39
CA ALA A 32 0.80 11.05 -2.92
C ALA A 32 -0.29 10.15 -2.30
N PHE A 33 -1.50 10.13 -2.87
CA PHE A 33 -2.54 9.23 -2.39
C PHE A 33 -2.18 7.78 -2.65
N SER A 34 -1.88 7.39 -3.88
CA SER A 34 -1.59 5.99 -4.23
C SER A 34 -0.35 5.47 -3.50
N LEU A 35 0.68 6.30 -3.33
CA LEU A 35 1.89 5.94 -2.57
C LEU A 35 1.59 5.72 -1.10
N PHE A 36 0.95 6.69 -0.42
CA PHE A 36 0.67 6.58 1.00
C PHE A 36 -0.37 5.49 1.27
N HIS A 37 -1.46 5.44 0.49
CA HIS A 37 -2.51 4.44 0.60
C HIS A 37 -1.94 3.03 0.55
N TYR A 38 -1.15 2.72 -0.50
CA TYR A 38 -0.59 1.39 -0.63
C TYR A 38 0.36 1.04 0.51
N THR A 39 1.31 1.91 0.84
CA THR A 39 2.27 1.66 1.92
C THR A 39 1.57 1.43 3.26
N ASN A 40 0.57 2.26 3.58
CA ASN A 40 -0.19 2.13 4.82
C ASN A 40 -1.10 0.89 4.83
N MET A 41 -1.66 0.50 3.66
CA MET A 41 -2.42 -0.74 3.53
C MET A 41 -1.55 -1.99 3.66
N GLU A 42 -0.32 -1.99 3.16
CA GLU A 42 0.61 -3.09 3.38
C GLU A 42 0.97 -3.23 4.85
N ASP A 43 1.24 -2.11 5.53
CA ASP A 43 1.51 -2.05 6.96
C ASP A 43 0.33 -2.60 7.80
N ALA A 44 -0.90 -2.18 7.47
CA ALA A 44 -2.11 -2.68 8.12
C ALA A 44 -2.36 -4.17 7.82
N SER A 45 -2.07 -4.62 6.59
CA SER A 45 -2.19 -6.04 6.22
C SER A 45 -1.19 -6.90 6.96
N PHE A 46 0.03 -6.42 7.13
CA PHE A 46 1.06 -7.08 7.94
C PHE A 46 0.58 -7.29 9.38
N MET A 47 0.04 -6.23 10.00
CA MET A 47 -0.55 -6.32 11.34
C MET A 47 -1.67 -7.38 11.41
N LEU A 48 -2.57 -7.40 10.43
CA LEU A 48 -3.68 -8.37 10.40
C LEU A 48 -3.20 -9.82 10.24
N ILE A 49 -2.11 -10.04 9.51
CA ILE A 49 -1.55 -11.38 9.27
C ILE A 49 -0.75 -11.86 10.46
N THR A 50 0.09 -11.01 11.04
CA THR A 50 1.10 -11.40 12.05
C THR A 50 0.65 -11.10 13.49
N GLY A 51 -0.26 -10.16 13.69
CA GLY A 51 -0.61 -9.61 15.01
C GLY A 51 0.38 -8.57 15.53
N GLU A 52 1.44 -8.25 14.79
CA GLU A 52 2.43 -7.25 15.19
C GLU A 52 1.90 -5.82 15.02
N THR A 53 2.41 -4.90 15.84
CA THR A 53 2.06 -3.48 15.78
C THR A 53 2.47 -2.88 14.42
N PRO A 54 1.63 -2.05 13.79
CA PRO A 54 2.01 -1.38 12.55
C PRO A 54 3.17 -0.40 12.78
N VAL A 55 3.91 -0.13 11.72
CA VAL A 55 4.97 0.90 11.69
C VAL A 55 4.35 2.29 11.83
N TRP A 56 3.21 2.52 11.14
CA TRP A 56 2.50 3.81 11.17
C TRP A 56 2.00 4.15 12.57
N ASN A 57 2.39 5.31 13.07
CA ASN A 57 2.00 5.83 14.38
C ASN A 57 2.11 7.36 14.40
N ASP A 58 1.77 7.99 15.52
CA ASP A 58 1.80 9.45 15.67
C ASP A 58 3.18 10.06 15.39
N GLY A 59 4.26 9.34 15.70
CA GLY A 59 5.62 9.80 15.42
C GLY A 59 5.89 9.84 13.90
N TRP A 60 5.48 8.84 13.16
CA TRP A 60 5.59 8.83 11.71
C TRP A 60 4.67 9.87 11.06
N GLN A 61 3.44 10.05 11.58
CA GLN A 61 2.53 11.09 11.10
C GLN A 61 3.15 12.49 11.22
N GLN A 62 3.80 12.79 12.36
CA GLN A 62 4.46 14.08 12.58
C GLN A 62 5.66 14.29 11.64
N ARG A 63 6.41 13.23 11.33
CA ARG A 63 7.57 13.28 10.43
C ARG A 63 7.15 13.45 8.97
N VAL A 64 6.26 12.58 8.48
CA VAL A 64 5.83 12.56 7.06
C VAL A 64 4.87 13.71 6.72
N GLN A 65 4.11 14.21 7.68
CA GLN A 65 3.18 15.34 7.53
C GLN A 65 2.15 15.13 6.42
N VAL A 66 1.48 13.98 6.45
CA VAL A 66 0.42 13.69 5.49
C VAL A 66 -0.86 14.45 5.81
N SER A 67 -1.60 14.89 4.77
CA SER A 67 -2.90 15.56 4.95
C SER A 67 -4.02 14.60 5.35
N VAL A 68 -3.96 13.34 4.90
CA VAL A 68 -4.87 12.26 5.27
C VAL A 68 -4.04 11.18 5.97
N ASN A 69 -4.30 10.96 7.25
CA ASN A 69 -3.44 10.17 8.15
C ASN A 69 -3.82 8.69 8.28
N ASP A 70 -4.77 8.23 7.50
CA ASP A 70 -5.15 6.83 7.36
C ASP A 70 -5.06 6.36 5.90
N HIS A 71 -5.21 5.06 5.67
CA HIS A 71 -5.13 4.50 4.32
C HIS A 71 -6.20 5.00 3.33
N GLY A 72 -7.18 5.77 3.74
CA GLY A 72 -8.15 6.44 2.87
C GLY A 72 -9.24 5.56 2.24
N LYS A 73 -9.27 4.25 2.49
CA LYS A 73 -10.19 3.28 1.83
C LYS A 73 -11.68 3.64 1.96
N HIS A 74 -12.06 4.34 3.03
CA HIS A 74 -13.46 4.69 3.32
C HIS A 74 -13.76 6.17 3.11
N ARG A 75 -12.84 6.92 2.51
CA ARG A 75 -12.97 8.34 2.26
C ARG A 75 -13.63 8.63 0.92
N THR A 76 -14.21 9.81 0.79
CA THR A 76 -14.72 10.29 -0.51
C THR A 76 -13.57 10.62 -1.46
N VAL A 77 -13.87 10.72 -2.76
CA VAL A 77 -12.86 11.08 -3.77
C VAL A 77 -12.26 12.46 -3.46
N GLU A 78 -13.08 13.42 -3.01
CA GLU A 78 -12.65 14.75 -2.62
C GLU A 78 -11.64 14.72 -1.46
N GLU A 79 -11.89 13.89 -0.45
CA GLU A 79 -10.97 13.70 0.68
C GLU A 79 -9.66 13.02 0.21
N MET A 80 -9.75 12.01 -0.66
CA MET A 80 -8.58 11.33 -1.24
C MET A 80 -7.74 12.30 -2.09
N MET A 81 -8.38 13.19 -2.85
CA MET A 81 -7.72 14.24 -3.63
C MET A 81 -6.98 15.27 -2.76
N ALA A 82 -7.37 15.42 -1.50
CA ALA A 82 -6.69 16.30 -0.56
C ALA A 82 -5.38 15.73 -0.01
N GLN A 83 -5.06 14.46 -0.30
CA GLN A 83 -3.81 13.87 0.19
C GLN A 83 -2.59 14.63 -0.31
N ARG A 84 -1.70 14.94 0.64
CA ARG A 84 -0.38 15.52 0.38
C ARG A 84 0.64 14.85 1.29
N ILE A 85 1.87 14.81 0.83
CA ILE A 85 3.04 14.39 1.60
C ILE A 85 3.85 15.66 1.84
N GLY A 86 3.97 16.09 3.10
CA GLY A 86 4.68 17.31 3.47
C GLY A 86 6.19 17.10 3.48
N ASP A 87 6.65 15.98 4.06
CA ASP A 87 8.06 15.58 4.03
C ASP A 87 8.22 14.31 3.21
N TYR A 88 8.75 14.46 2.00
CA TYR A 88 8.87 13.37 1.04
C TYR A 88 9.99 12.39 1.40
N ASP A 89 11.09 12.87 1.95
CA ASP A 89 12.22 12.01 2.35
C ASP A 89 11.83 11.14 3.55
N GLU A 90 11.09 11.70 4.49
CA GLU A 90 10.52 10.94 5.62
C GLU A 90 9.48 9.93 5.14
N PHE A 91 8.67 10.27 4.14
CA PHE A 91 7.77 9.30 3.52
C PHE A 91 8.54 8.13 2.89
N CYS A 92 9.58 8.39 2.12
CA CYS A 92 10.42 7.35 1.51
C CYS A 92 11.07 6.46 2.58
N THR A 93 11.44 7.03 3.72
CA THR A 93 11.98 6.27 4.87
C THR A 93 10.91 5.39 5.51
N TYR A 94 9.70 5.91 5.70
CA TYR A 94 8.55 5.13 6.18
C TYR A 94 8.23 3.96 5.24
N GLN A 95 8.12 4.22 3.93
CA GLN A 95 7.86 3.21 2.91
C GLN A 95 8.90 2.09 2.96
N ARG A 96 10.18 2.45 3.02
CA ARG A 96 11.27 1.48 3.12
C ARG A 96 11.15 0.63 4.38
N THR A 97 10.83 1.25 5.53
CA THR A 97 10.67 0.54 6.80
C THR A 97 9.56 -0.51 6.72
N VAL A 98 8.43 -0.18 6.09
CA VAL A 98 7.32 -1.12 5.88
C VAL A 98 7.74 -2.27 4.96
N PHE A 99 8.32 -1.95 3.81
CA PHE A 99 8.69 -2.95 2.80
C PHE A 99 9.78 -3.89 3.30
N ASP A 100 10.84 -3.36 3.92
CA ASP A 100 11.93 -4.18 4.48
C ASP A 100 11.41 -5.15 5.55
N ARG A 101 10.44 -4.72 6.38
CA ARG A 101 9.80 -5.58 7.36
C ARG A 101 9.02 -6.72 6.70
N THR A 102 8.22 -6.41 5.69
CA THR A 102 7.46 -7.42 4.93
C THR A 102 8.39 -8.42 4.25
N GLU A 103 9.46 -7.94 3.62
CA GLU A 103 10.43 -8.81 2.94
C GLU A 103 11.19 -9.69 3.93
N ALA A 104 11.62 -9.16 5.07
CA ALA A 104 12.28 -9.92 6.12
C ALA A 104 11.40 -11.04 6.68
N TRP A 105 10.11 -10.74 6.88
CA TRP A 105 9.13 -11.74 7.31
C TRP A 105 8.94 -12.84 6.26
N LEU A 106 8.73 -12.47 4.99
CA LEU A 106 8.55 -13.44 3.90
C LEU A 106 9.77 -14.31 3.67
N ALA A 107 10.97 -13.78 3.94
CA ALA A 107 12.20 -14.56 3.81
C ALA A 107 12.37 -15.64 4.90
N GLN A 108 11.62 -15.53 5.99
CA GLN A 108 11.76 -16.39 7.17
C GLN A 108 10.50 -17.20 7.49
N ILE A 109 9.37 -16.94 6.79
CA ILE A 109 8.09 -17.60 7.06
C ILE A 109 8.22 -19.10 6.78
N ASP A 110 7.72 -19.92 7.70
CA ASP A 110 7.55 -21.33 7.44
C ASP A 110 6.49 -21.53 6.34
N PRO A 111 6.77 -22.31 5.29
CA PRO A 111 5.77 -22.63 4.27
C PRO A 111 4.46 -23.17 4.82
N GLU A 112 4.46 -23.89 5.95
CA GLU A 112 3.23 -24.37 6.59
C GLU A 112 2.36 -23.23 7.13
N GLU A 113 2.96 -22.11 7.56
CA GLU A 113 2.23 -20.92 8.00
C GLU A 113 1.43 -20.25 6.89
N LEU A 114 1.79 -20.45 5.63
CA LEU A 114 1.05 -19.89 4.50
C LEU A 114 -0.39 -20.42 4.42
N GLU A 115 -0.64 -21.63 4.94
CA GLU A 115 -1.96 -22.26 4.98
C GLU A 115 -2.79 -21.85 6.20
N ARG A 116 -2.20 -21.14 7.17
CA ARG A 116 -2.91 -20.66 8.36
C ARG A 116 -4.00 -19.67 7.96
N VAL A 117 -5.22 -19.92 8.45
CA VAL A 117 -6.39 -19.05 8.20
C VAL A 117 -6.27 -17.77 9.03
N VAL A 118 -6.26 -16.62 8.35
CA VAL A 118 -6.25 -15.28 8.95
C VAL A 118 -7.68 -14.81 9.23
N ILE A 119 -8.60 -15.01 8.27
CA ILE A 119 -10.01 -14.64 8.42
C ILE A 119 -10.86 -15.87 8.09
N PRO A 120 -11.50 -16.52 9.10
CA PRO A 120 -12.33 -17.69 8.87
C PRO A 120 -13.70 -17.32 8.25
N ARG A 121 -14.34 -18.28 7.62
CA ARG A 121 -15.74 -18.16 7.20
C ARG A 121 -16.68 -18.40 8.41
N PRO A 122 -17.89 -17.76 8.46
CA PRO A 122 -18.39 -16.77 7.48
C PRO A 122 -17.63 -15.43 7.58
N PHE A 123 -17.43 -14.79 6.44
CA PHE A 123 -16.71 -13.50 6.41
C PHE A 123 -17.52 -12.37 6.99
N PRO A 124 -16.88 -11.42 7.75
CA PRO A 124 -17.49 -10.15 8.09
C PRO A 124 -17.91 -9.37 6.82
N ASP A 125 -18.95 -8.53 6.92
CA ASP A 125 -19.50 -7.79 5.78
C ASP A 125 -18.44 -6.97 5.04
N GLN A 126 -17.49 -6.36 5.77
CA GLN A 126 -16.41 -5.54 5.20
C GLN A 126 -15.45 -6.37 4.32
N VAL A 127 -15.39 -7.70 4.55
CA VAL A 127 -14.51 -8.62 3.85
C VAL A 127 -15.25 -9.36 2.75
N ALA A 128 -16.53 -9.70 2.97
CA ALA A 128 -17.33 -10.57 2.10
C ALA A 128 -17.38 -10.13 0.63
N SER A 129 -17.31 -8.83 0.35
CA SER A 129 -17.31 -8.26 -0.99
C SER A 129 -15.93 -8.15 -1.64
N THR A 130 -14.86 -8.44 -0.90
CA THR A 130 -13.47 -8.29 -1.38
C THR A 130 -13.06 -9.38 -2.38
N TYR A 131 -12.02 -9.10 -3.17
CA TYR A 131 -11.45 -10.09 -4.07
C TYR A 131 -10.88 -11.29 -3.30
N SER A 132 -10.19 -11.05 -2.19
CA SER A 132 -9.65 -12.12 -1.35
C SER A 132 -10.74 -13.08 -0.83
N ALA A 133 -11.92 -12.56 -0.45
CA ALA A 133 -13.05 -13.41 -0.04
C ALA A 133 -13.60 -14.29 -1.17
N ARG A 134 -13.50 -13.81 -2.42
CA ARG A 134 -13.98 -14.56 -3.61
C ARG A 134 -13.05 -15.70 -4.02
N VAL A 135 -11.75 -15.54 -3.81
CA VAL A 135 -10.75 -16.56 -4.19
C VAL A 135 -10.39 -17.49 -3.05
N ALA A 136 -10.68 -17.11 -1.81
CA ALA A 136 -10.41 -17.90 -0.61
C ALA A 136 -11.10 -19.27 -0.63
N GLY A 137 -10.40 -20.27 -0.14
CA GLY A 137 -10.89 -21.62 0.03
C GLY A 137 -12.04 -21.74 1.06
N PRO A 138 -12.53 -22.97 1.30
CA PRO A 138 -13.67 -23.22 2.18
C PRO A 138 -13.41 -22.86 3.65
N GLY A 139 -12.15 -22.90 4.10
CA GLY A 139 -11.76 -22.54 5.48
C GLY A 139 -11.73 -21.04 5.74
N GLY A 140 -11.51 -20.22 4.72
CA GLY A 140 -11.36 -18.77 4.85
C GLY A 140 -10.17 -18.23 4.07
N ILE A 141 -9.79 -16.99 4.35
CA ILE A 141 -8.62 -16.32 3.78
C ILE A 141 -7.39 -16.81 4.55
N THR A 142 -6.44 -17.42 3.83
CA THR A 142 -5.16 -17.86 4.39
C THR A 142 -4.14 -16.74 4.42
N VAL A 143 -2.99 -16.99 5.06
CA VAL A 143 -1.82 -16.08 5.00
C VAL A 143 -1.37 -15.87 3.56
N LEU A 144 -1.34 -16.95 2.74
CA LEU A 144 -1.00 -16.84 1.33
C LEU A 144 -1.98 -15.96 0.56
N ASP A 145 -3.30 -16.19 0.72
CA ASP A 145 -4.33 -15.36 0.08
C ASP A 145 -4.21 -13.89 0.48
N ALA A 146 -3.93 -13.63 1.75
CA ALA A 146 -3.77 -12.28 2.29
C ALA A 146 -2.50 -11.60 1.71
N ALA A 147 -1.36 -12.27 1.74
CA ALA A 147 -0.11 -11.74 1.17
C ALA A 147 -0.25 -11.48 -0.34
N GLU A 148 -0.88 -12.39 -1.07
CA GLU A 148 -1.09 -12.24 -2.50
C GLU A 148 -2.09 -11.12 -2.81
N CYS A 149 -3.27 -11.10 -2.18
CA CYS A 149 -4.35 -10.17 -2.55
C CYS A 149 -4.20 -8.78 -1.94
N TRP A 150 -3.79 -8.71 -0.64
CA TRP A 150 -3.77 -7.44 0.10
C TRP A 150 -2.45 -6.68 -0.05
N MET A 151 -1.37 -7.39 -0.34
CA MET A 151 -0.05 -6.79 -0.54
C MET A 151 0.33 -6.82 -2.01
N TYR A 152 0.64 -7.99 -2.59
CA TYR A 152 1.25 -8.08 -3.92
C TYR A 152 0.35 -7.55 -5.05
N GLN A 153 -0.85 -8.10 -5.23
CA GLN A 153 -1.76 -7.66 -6.30
C GLN A 153 -2.26 -6.23 -6.09
N HIS A 154 -2.46 -5.83 -4.83
CA HIS A 154 -2.84 -4.47 -4.47
C HIS A 154 -1.73 -3.48 -4.86
N GLY A 155 -0.47 -3.82 -4.52
CA GLY A 155 0.69 -3.02 -4.89
C GLY A 155 0.86 -2.86 -6.40
N LEU A 156 0.70 -3.94 -7.16
CA LEU A 156 0.80 -3.85 -8.63
C LEU A 156 -0.28 -2.95 -9.26
N ARG A 157 -1.50 -2.95 -8.71
CA ARG A 157 -2.58 -2.06 -9.19
C ARG A 157 -2.24 -0.60 -8.95
N HIS A 158 -1.80 -0.25 -7.74
CA HIS A 158 -1.38 1.12 -7.43
C HIS A 158 -0.11 1.53 -8.16
N MET A 159 0.80 0.59 -8.44
CA MET A 159 1.95 0.88 -9.29
C MET A 159 1.53 1.30 -10.69
N GLY A 160 0.55 0.64 -11.29
CA GLY A 160 -0.01 1.04 -12.59
C GLY A 160 -0.63 2.45 -12.58
N GLU A 161 -1.32 2.82 -11.49
CA GLU A 161 -1.86 4.18 -11.30
C GLU A 161 -0.73 5.22 -11.18
N ILE A 162 0.30 4.91 -10.39
CA ILE A 162 1.49 5.77 -10.21
C ILE A 162 2.20 5.95 -11.55
N GLU A 163 2.41 4.87 -12.31
CA GLU A 163 3.08 4.89 -13.60
C GLU A 163 2.33 5.80 -14.60
N LEU A 164 1.01 5.69 -14.65
CA LEU A 164 0.18 6.58 -15.46
C LEU A 164 0.30 8.04 -14.99
N ALA A 165 0.18 8.29 -13.69
CA ALA A 165 0.20 9.63 -13.12
C ALA A 165 1.57 10.33 -13.28
N ARG A 166 2.67 9.58 -13.32
CA ARG A 166 4.01 10.09 -13.61
C ARG A 166 4.07 10.82 -14.96
N SER A 167 3.33 10.34 -15.98
CA SER A 167 3.26 11.01 -17.27
C SER A 167 2.65 12.42 -17.20
N PHE A 168 1.74 12.66 -16.25
CA PHE A 168 1.11 13.96 -16.05
C PHE A 168 2.05 14.99 -15.41
N VAL A 169 3.09 14.54 -14.74
CA VAL A 169 4.12 15.43 -14.15
C VAL A 169 5.43 15.46 -14.97
N GLY A 170 5.38 15.00 -16.22
CA GLY A 170 6.50 15.06 -17.15
C GLY A 170 7.58 13.99 -16.98
N LEU A 171 7.30 12.95 -16.20
CA LEU A 171 8.20 11.82 -15.99
C LEU A 171 7.88 10.68 -16.97
N GLY A 172 8.90 10.02 -17.48
CA GLY A 172 8.75 8.85 -18.34
C GLY A 172 8.23 7.62 -17.59
N GLY A 173 7.72 6.63 -18.35
CA GLY A 173 7.42 5.29 -17.82
C GLY A 173 8.68 4.59 -17.32
N MET A 174 8.50 3.62 -16.43
CA MET A 174 9.61 2.87 -15.83
C MET A 174 9.77 1.47 -16.39
N THR A 175 8.71 0.92 -16.96
CA THR A 175 8.64 -0.50 -17.35
C THR A 175 8.53 -0.71 -18.87
N SER A 176 8.45 0.33 -19.65
CA SER A 176 8.33 0.28 -21.12
C SER A 176 9.52 0.89 -21.84
#